data_a96c91de1e5a87d5711bcd99a2adbed5
#
_entry.id   a96c91de1e5a87d5711bcd99a2adbed5
#
_cell.length_a   1.000
_cell.length_b   1.000
_cell.length_c   1.000
_cell.angle_alpha   90.00
_cell.angle_beta   90.00
_cell.angle_gamma   90.00
#
_symmetry.space_group_name_H-M   'P 1'
#
loop_
_entity.id
_entity.type
_entity.pdbx_description
1 polymer ?
#
loop_
_entity_poly.entity_id
_entity_poly.type
_entity_poly.pdbx_seq_one_letter_code
_entity_poly.pdbx_strand_id
1 'polypeptide(L)'
;MFQAILCDDNEIILEGLSSQIKWKDLGIELTATAADGLELSKKARELNPNIVILIISAYDDFQYARTAMHLQAFDYILKPIDVDQFCRVLENAVLHCSQLHYDKRLMITEYLRSIVTQDASDLPAPSPDLDLDPGSYCCALHITMDEESLKRRSNDIRYEEEQKFSAFSTSLCQPGCYLLDSRHNSYTLALLSGSKLELITLRKILIDSVRKIFPYDGQNCDVIIASGNLCHNLNRLNESMKSVAEALKLHFIKGTNSDIFYEEVVSYIGKEADPSPKLPLSGTTLISLIKKQDKKGLERELLQLKENLRQCGRESYLYMTFSISRLYTDLASELGSSGIELQDVFDNPMEEFKKVASSTTLEESIENLKQNLFKIVDSLNARKSKYGKQVEQAIDHIKHHYSESTLSIEDVARTVCLSTSYFSTIFKNETGITFTDYLIKIRMERAKNLLENTHMKMYEISSMTGYENAAYFSAAFKRYFGKSPSDVQNHR
;
A
#
# COMPACT_ATOMS: atom_id res chain seq x y z
N MET A 1 -24.57 -25.95 -16.75
CA MET A 1 -25.57 -26.68 -17.55
C MET A 1 -25.70 -28.05 -16.92
N PHE A 2 -26.93 -28.49 -16.62
CA PHE A 2 -27.17 -29.83 -16.06
C PHE A 2 -27.22 -30.85 -17.19
N GLN A 3 -26.67 -32.04 -16.96
CA GLN A 3 -26.71 -33.12 -17.91
C GLN A 3 -27.97 -33.95 -17.69
N ALA A 4 -28.61 -34.36 -18.77
CA ALA A 4 -29.78 -35.24 -18.73
C ALA A 4 -29.60 -36.46 -19.66
N ILE A 5 -30.21 -37.55 -19.26
CA ILE A 5 -30.38 -38.74 -20.08
C ILE A 5 -31.90 -38.96 -20.24
N LEU A 6 -32.35 -39.10 -21.49
CA LEU A 6 -33.74 -39.43 -21.81
C LEU A 6 -33.85 -40.91 -22.09
N CYS A 7 -34.84 -41.57 -21.45
CA CYS A 7 -35.00 -42.98 -21.58
C CYS A 7 -36.46 -43.36 -21.87
N ASP A 8 -36.71 -44.06 -22.95
CA ASP A 8 -38.01 -44.62 -23.35
C ASP A 8 -37.78 -45.79 -24.31
N ASP A 9 -38.61 -46.79 -24.25
CA ASP A 9 -38.55 -47.97 -25.16
C ASP A 9 -39.10 -47.62 -26.57
N ASN A 10 -39.75 -46.48 -26.74
CA ASN A 10 -40.28 -46.01 -28.00
C ASN A 10 -39.38 -44.92 -28.60
N GLU A 11 -38.69 -45.22 -29.68
CA GLU A 11 -37.78 -44.33 -30.39
C GLU A 11 -38.48 -43.01 -30.90
N ILE A 12 -39.78 -43.11 -31.26
CA ILE A 12 -40.56 -41.95 -31.75
C ILE A 12 -40.73 -40.91 -30.62
N ILE A 13 -40.90 -41.39 -29.37
CA ILE A 13 -41.01 -40.52 -28.20
C ILE A 13 -39.67 -39.87 -27.90
N LEU A 14 -38.58 -40.65 -27.96
CA LEU A 14 -37.21 -40.12 -27.76
C LEU A 14 -36.87 -39.04 -28.79
N GLU A 15 -37.13 -39.27 -30.07
CA GLU A 15 -36.92 -38.28 -31.13
C GLU A 15 -37.83 -37.05 -30.96
N GLY A 16 -39.09 -37.25 -30.62
CA GLY A 16 -40.05 -36.17 -30.41
C GLY A 16 -39.62 -35.26 -29.27
N LEU A 17 -39.33 -35.78 -28.11
CA LEU A 17 -38.88 -34.99 -26.94
C LEU A 17 -37.53 -34.38 -27.15
N SER A 18 -36.59 -35.07 -27.80
CA SER A 18 -35.25 -34.54 -28.08
C SER A 18 -35.32 -33.32 -29.01
N SER A 19 -36.26 -33.32 -29.98
CA SER A 19 -36.35 -32.27 -31.00
C SER A 19 -37.30 -31.12 -30.62
N GLN A 20 -38.40 -31.38 -29.91
CA GLN A 20 -39.43 -30.37 -29.57
C GLN A 20 -39.03 -29.52 -28.38
N ILE A 21 -38.19 -30.04 -27.45
CA ILE A 21 -37.79 -29.32 -26.26
C ILE A 21 -36.51 -28.53 -26.53
N LYS A 22 -36.51 -27.26 -26.14
CA LYS A 22 -35.34 -26.40 -26.19
C LYS A 22 -34.46 -26.61 -24.94
N TRP A 23 -33.85 -27.78 -24.82
CA TRP A 23 -33.07 -28.20 -23.65
C TRP A 23 -32.06 -27.16 -23.19
N LYS A 24 -31.37 -26.50 -24.14
CA LYS A 24 -30.35 -25.48 -23.82
C LYS A 24 -30.94 -24.23 -23.16
N ASP A 25 -32.17 -23.82 -23.61
CA ASP A 25 -32.86 -22.66 -23.03
C ASP A 25 -33.28 -22.93 -21.58
N LEU A 26 -33.51 -24.22 -21.24
CA LEU A 26 -33.75 -24.71 -19.85
C LEU A 26 -32.48 -24.92 -19.03
N GLY A 27 -31.30 -24.67 -19.57
CA GLY A 27 -30.04 -24.91 -18.88
C GLY A 27 -29.64 -26.40 -18.80
N ILE A 28 -30.21 -27.24 -19.67
CA ILE A 28 -29.99 -28.68 -19.71
C ILE A 28 -29.23 -29.07 -20.98
N GLU A 29 -28.33 -30.02 -20.87
CA GLU A 29 -27.65 -30.68 -21.98
C GLU A 29 -28.10 -32.13 -22.03
N LEU A 30 -28.81 -32.51 -23.08
CA LEU A 30 -29.20 -33.90 -23.32
C LEU A 30 -27.99 -34.67 -23.83
N THR A 31 -27.42 -35.54 -23.00
CA THR A 31 -26.14 -36.22 -23.27
C THR A 31 -26.31 -37.60 -23.88
N ALA A 32 -27.42 -38.26 -23.61
CA ALA A 32 -27.67 -39.60 -24.12
C ALA A 32 -29.17 -39.95 -24.13
N THR A 33 -29.51 -41.00 -24.87
CA THR A 33 -30.83 -41.64 -24.83
C THR A 33 -30.62 -43.16 -24.51
N ALA A 34 -31.61 -43.78 -23.86
CA ALA A 34 -31.58 -45.18 -23.48
C ALA A 34 -32.96 -45.83 -23.66
N ALA A 35 -33.02 -47.17 -23.71
CA ALA A 35 -34.26 -47.91 -23.95
C ALA A 35 -34.87 -48.54 -22.67
N ASP A 36 -34.13 -48.68 -21.57
CA ASP A 36 -34.63 -49.25 -20.30
C ASP A 36 -34.52 -48.23 -19.16
N GLY A 37 -35.65 -47.63 -18.82
CA GLY A 37 -35.72 -46.56 -17.81
C GLY A 37 -35.65 -47.05 -16.37
N LEU A 38 -36.18 -48.22 -16.04
CA LEU A 38 -36.28 -48.68 -14.66
C LEU A 38 -34.93 -49.14 -14.14
N GLU A 39 -34.20 -49.94 -14.94
CA GLU A 39 -32.87 -50.40 -14.58
C GLU A 39 -31.86 -49.23 -14.51
N LEU A 40 -31.96 -48.33 -15.51
CA LEU A 40 -31.13 -47.10 -15.52
C LEU A 40 -31.39 -46.25 -14.27
N SER A 41 -32.65 -46.03 -13.88
CA SER A 41 -33.01 -45.20 -12.72
C SER A 41 -32.44 -45.79 -11.40
N LYS A 42 -32.48 -47.09 -11.23
CA LYS A 42 -31.91 -47.79 -10.07
C LYS A 42 -30.38 -47.58 -10.01
N LYS A 43 -29.68 -47.90 -11.12
CA LYS A 43 -28.23 -47.75 -11.20
C LYS A 43 -27.80 -46.29 -11.04
N ALA A 44 -28.54 -45.35 -11.63
CA ALA A 44 -28.25 -43.94 -11.51
C ALA A 44 -28.35 -43.45 -10.05
N ARG A 45 -29.38 -43.89 -9.31
CA ARG A 45 -29.54 -43.54 -7.89
C ARG A 45 -28.44 -44.18 -7.02
N GLU A 46 -27.99 -45.39 -7.33
CA GLU A 46 -26.88 -46.06 -6.63
C GLU A 46 -25.54 -45.28 -6.84
N LEU A 47 -25.33 -44.77 -8.06
CA LEU A 47 -24.12 -44.05 -8.41
C LEU A 47 -24.14 -42.57 -7.91
N ASN A 48 -25.32 -41.96 -7.93
CA ASN A 48 -25.52 -40.58 -7.47
C ASN A 48 -26.83 -40.45 -6.68
N PRO A 49 -26.77 -40.45 -5.34
CA PRO A 49 -27.97 -40.30 -4.50
C PRO A 49 -28.74 -39.00 -4.75
N ASN A 50 -28.13 -37.99 -5.30
CA ASN A 50 -28.73 -36.67 -5.54
C ASN A 50 -29.25 -36.52 -6.99
N ILE A 51 -29.23 -37.58 -7.79
CA ILE A 51 -29.76 -37.50 -9.15
C ILE A 51 -31.29 -37.24 -9.12
N VAL A 52 -31.73 -36.31 -9.95
CA VAL A 52 -33.14 -36.03 -10.12
C VAL A 52 -33.73 -37.00 -11.15
N ILE A 53 -34.76 -37.77 -10.77
CA ILE A 53 -35.41 -38.73 -11.60
C ILE A 53 -36.83 -38.25 -11.87
N LEU A 54 -37.18 -38.08 -13.16
CA LEU A 54 -38.52 -37.81 -13.64
C LEU A 54 -39.04 -39.11 -14.31
N ILE A 55 -40.21 -39.56 -13.92
CA ILE A 55 -40.82 -40.78 -14.51
C ILE A 55 -41.94 -40.36 -15.46
N ILE A 56 -41.88 -40.91 -16.66
CA ILE A 56 -42.92 -40.73 -17.67
C ILE A 56 -43.57 -42.10 -17.95
N SER A 57 -44.87 -42.25 -17.80
CA SER A 57 -45.57 -43.53 -17.92
C SER A 57 -46.90 -43.42 -18.67
N ALA A 58 -47.26 -44.46 -19.39
CA ALA A 58 -48.54 -44.59 -20.02
C ALA A 58 -49.63 -45.15 -19.05
N TYR A 59 -49.26 -45.55 -17.86
CA TYR A 59 -50.14 -46.23 -16.92
C TYR A 59 -50.49 -45.32 -15.74
N ASP A 60 -51.76 -45.10 -15.51
CA ASP A 60 -52.32 -44.50 -14.29
C ASP A 60 -52.51 -45.54 -13.20
N ASP A 61 -51.53 -46.46 -13.03
CA ASP A 61 -51.65 -47.58 -12.10
C ASP A 61 -50.91 -47.23 -10.80
N PHE A 62 -51.58 -47.43 -9.68
CA PHE A 62 -51.05 -47.22 -8.33
C PHE A 62 -49.69 -47.96 -8.08
N GLN A 63 -49.44 -49.07 -8.75
CA GLN A 63 -48.22 -49.83 -8.65
C GLN A 63 -47.00 -49.09 -9.20
N TYR A 64 -47.13 -48.40 -10.34
CA TYR A 64 -46.06 -47.61 -10.93
C TYR A 64 -45.79 -46.34 -10.14
N ALA A 65 -46.85 -45.67 -9.66
CA ALA A 65 -46.69 -44.52 -8.75
C ALA A 65 -45.97 -44.93 -7.46
N ARG A 66 -46.27 -46.11 -6.91
CA ARG A 66 -45.54 -46.65 -5.73
C ARG A 66 -44.08 -46.97 -6.04
N THR A 67 -43.78 -47.45 -7.23
CA THR A 67 -42.40 -47.68 -7.66
C THR A 67 -41.64 -46.34 -7.82
N ALA A 68 -42.28 -45.31 -8.37
CA ALA A 68 -41.73 -43.96 -8.45
C ALA A 68 -41.39 -43.40 -7.06
N MET A 69 -42.28 -43.59 -6.09
CA MET A 69 -42.01 -43.17 -4.68
C MET A 69 -40.84 -43.93 -4.08
N HIS A 70 -40.69 -45.24 -4.35
CA HIS A 70 -39.55 -46.04 -3.88
C HIS A 70 -38.21 -45.58 -4.51
N LEU A 71 -38.25 -45.12 -5.76
CA LEU A 71 -37.09 -44.52 -6.45
C LEU A 71 -36.82 -43.06 -6.05
N GLN A 72 -37.66 -42.50 -5.17
CA GLN A 72 -37.62 -41.09 -4.82
C GLN A 72 -37.62 -40.19 -6.07
N ALA A 73 -38.53 -40.55 -7.04
CA ALA A 73 -38.67 -39.75 -8.22
C ALA A 73 -39.12 -38.33 -7.85
N PHE A 74 -38.58 -37.32 -8.54
CA PHE A 74 -38.87 -35.91 -8.32
C PHE A 74 -40.30 -35.59 -8.77
N ASP A 75 -40.73 -36.15 -9.92
CA ASP A 75 -42.09 -36.04 -10.43
C ASP A 75 -42.46 -37.23 -11.29
N TYR A 76 -43.76 -37.42 -11.52
CA TYR A 76 -44.35 -38.48 -12.31
C TYR A 76 -45.31 -37.89 -13.33
N ILE A 77 -45.10 -38.16 -14.63
CA ILE A 77 -45.84 -37.55 -15.75
C ILE A 77 -46.55 -38.66 -16.53
N LEU A 78 -47.86 -38.46 -16.79
CA LEU A 78 -48.63 -39.39 -17.58
C LEU A 78 -48.53 -39.08 -19.08
N LYS A 79 -48.46 -40.14 -19.90
CA LYS A 79 -48.63 -40.06 -21.35
C LYS A 79 -50.15 -39.95 -21.68
N PRO A 80 -50.59 -39.13 -22.68
CA PRO A 80 -49.77 -38.39 -23.62
C PRO A 80 -49.09 -37.17 -22.97
N ILE A 81 -47.86 -36.87 -23.35
CA ILE A 81 -47.05 -35.83 -22.76
C ILE A 81 -47.50 -34.46 -23.28
N ASP A 82 -47.96 -33.60 -22.39
CA ASP A 82 -48.12 -32.19 -22.67
C ASP A 82 -46.74 -31.53 -22.56
N VAL A 83 -46.22 -30.99 -23.67
CA VAL A 83 -44.89 -30.41 -23.76
C VAL A 83 -44.74 -29.19 -22.83
N ASP A 84 -45.78 -28.37 -22.68
CA ASP A 84 -45.74 -27.20 -21.82
C ASP A 84 -45.69 -27.58 -20.32
N GLN A 85 -46.43 -28.65 -19.94
CA GLN A 85 -46.37 -29.20 -18.60
C GLN A 85 -45.00 -29.83 -18.32
N PHE A 86 -44.47 -30.55 -19.28
CA PHE A 86 -43.16 -31.20 -19.14
C PHE A 86 -42.06 -30.17 -19.00
N CYS A 87 -42.05 -29.09 -19.78
CA CYS A 87 -41.08 -28.00 -19.64
C CYS A 87 -41.15 -27.37 -18.23
N ARG A 88 -42.34 -27.15 -17.68
CA ARG A 88 -42.46 -26.62 -16.29
C ARG A 88 -41.89 -27.57 -15.26
N VAL A 89 -42.07 -28.87 -15.42
CA VAL A 89 -41.47 -29.88 -14.51
C VAL A 89 -39.96 -29.87 -14.65
N LEU A 90 -39.42 -29.76 -15.87
CA LEU A 90 -37.99 -29.63 -16.11
C LEU A 90 -37.43 -28.34 -15.47
N GLU A 91 -38.08 -27.22 -15.57
CA GLU A 91 -37.70 -25.97 -14.92
C GLU A 91 -37.63 -26.13 -13.40
N ASN A 92 -38.63 -26.77 -12.79
CA ASN A 92 -38.66 -27.07 -11.36
C ASN A 92 -37.52 -28.03 -10.97
N ALA A 93 -37.23 -29.03 -11.78
CA ALA A 93 -36.12 -29.97 -11.58
C ALA A 93 -34.77 -29.24 -11.63
N VAL A 94 -34.58 -28.34 -12.57
CA VAL A 94 -33.38 -27.51 -12.68
C VAL A 94 -33.21 -26.59 -11.45
N LEU A 95 -34.30 -25.98 -10.99
CA LEU A 95 -34.27 -25.17 -9.76
C LEU A 95 -33.89 -26.00 -8.55
N HIS A 96 -34.47 -27.21 -8.42
CA HIS A 96 -34.11 -28.15 -7.32
C HIS A 96 -32.64 -28.57 -7.37
N CYS A 97 -32.13 -28.97 -8.56
CA CYS A 97 -30.72 -29.29 -8.74
C CYS A 97 -29.82 -28.11 -8.39
N SER A 98 -30.22 -26.90 -8.80
CA SER A 98 -29.48 -25.66 -8.49
C SER A 98 -29.41 -25.42 -6.98
N GLN A 99 -30.53 -25.66 -6.26
CA GLN A 99 -30.59 -25.52 -4.80
C GLN A 99 -29.68 -26.56 -4.11
N LEU A 100 -29.74 -27.82 -4.53
CA LEU A 100 -28.87 -28.88 -3.99
C LEU A 100 -27.39 -28.54 -4.21
N HIS A 101 -27.03 -28.05 -5.37
CA HIS A 101 -25.67 -27.61 -5.66
C HIS A 101 -25.25 -26.42 -4.79
N TYR A 102 -26.14 -25.47 -4.58
CA TYR A 102 -25.90 -24.31 -3.71
C TYR A 102 -25.69 -24.73 -2.26
N ASP A 103 -26.57 -25.59 -1.74
CA ASP A 103 -26.50 -26.08 -0.35
C ASP A 103 -25.23 -26.90 -0.12
N LYS A 104 -24.87 -27.81 -1.06
CA LYS A 104 -23.61 -28.57 -1.01
C LYS A 104 -22.40 -27.63 -1.01
N ARG A 105 -22.42 -26.62 -1.89
CA ARG A 105 -21.33 -25.62 -1.97
C ARG A 105 -21.20 -24.83 -0.67
N LEU A 106 -22.30 -24.44 -0.06
CA LEU A 106 -22.32 -23.74 1.23
C LEU A 106 -21.71 -24.61 2.33
N MET A 107 -22.14 -25.88 2.44
CA MET A 107 -21.59 -26.82 3.42
C MET A 107 -20.08 -27.04 3.24
N ILE A 108 -19.60 -27.18 2.00
CA ILE A 108 -18.18 -27.27 1.69
C ILE A 108 -17.46 -26.00 2.16
N THR A 109 -18.01 -24.82 1.87
CA THR A 109 -17.42 -23.54 2.26
C THR A 109 -17.30 -23.40 3.78
N GLU A 110 -18.34 -23.78 4.53
CA GLU A 110 -18.31 -23.77 5.99
C GLU A 110 -17.29 -24.76 6.55
N TYR A 111 -17.20 -25.94 5.96
CA TYR A 111 -16.17 -26.92 6.33
C TYR A 111 -14.75 -26.36 6.09
N LEU A 112 -14.49 -25.76 4.93
CA LEU A 112 -13.20 -25.15 4.63
C LEU A 112 -12.88 -23.96 5.55
N ARG A 113 -13.88 -23.17 5.94
CA ARG A 113 -13.73 -22.11 6.95
C ARG A 113 -13.33 -22.68 8.32
N SER A 114 -13.91 -23.81 8.71
CA SER A 114 -13.52 -24.46 9.97
C SER A 114 -12.05 -24.92 9.97
N ILE A 115 -11.54 -25.42 8.83
CA ILE A 115 -10.11 -25.77 8.67
C ILE A 115 -9.20 -24.54 8.86
N VAL A 116 -9.62 -23.40 8.37
CA VAL A 116 -8.81 -22.17 8.45
C VAL A 116 -8.81 -21.57 9.86
N THR A 117 -9.90 -21.73 10.61
CA THR A 117 -10.10 -21.08 11.92
C THR A 117 -9.72 -21.93 13.12
N GLN A 118 -9.66 -23.27 12.96
CA GLN A 118 -9.36 -24.22 14.04
C GLN A 118 -7.94 -24.77 13.92
N ASP A 119 -7.41 -25.29 15.02
CA ASP A 119 -6.15 -26.03 14.98
C ASP A 119 -6.35 -27.41 14.33
N ALA A 120 -5.35 -27.82 13.55
CA ALA A 120 -5.40 -29.03 12.72
C ALA A 120 -5.68 -30.33 13.52
N SER A 121 -5.47 -30.32 14.84
CA SER A 121 -5.72 -31.47 15.75
C SER A 121 -7.20 -31.76 16.01
N ASP A 122 -8.08 -30.79 15.87
CA ASP A 122 -9.47 -30.84 16.32
C ASP A 122 -10.48 -30.85 15.16
N LEU A 123 -10.00 -31.00 13.92
CA LEU A 123 -10.83 -30.94 12.73
C LEU A 123 -11.61 -32.28 12.55
N PRO A 124 -12.95 -32.21 12.47
CA PRO A 124 -13.72 -33.40 12.10
C PRO A 124 -13.43 -33.80 10.65
N ALA A 125 -13.47 -35.09 10.37
CA ALA A 125 -13.44 -35.56 8.98
C ALA A 125 -14.62 -34.94 8.19
N PRO A 126 -14.45 -34.63 6.88
CA PRO A 126 -15.54 -34.15 6.08
C PRO A 126 -16.67 -35.18 6.03
N SER A 127 -17.93 -34.68 6.09
CA SER A 127 -19.08 -35.58 5.89
C SER A 127 -18.95 -36.29 4.53
N PRO A 128 -19.26 -37.56 4.44
CA PRO A 128 -19.26 -38.29 3.15
C PRO A 128 -20.13 -37.63 2.07
N ASP A 129 -21.20 -36.95 2.49
CA ASP A 129 -22.10 -36.25 1.58
C ASP A 129 -21.46 -35.04 0.84
N LEU A 130 -20.33 -34.56 1.38
CA LEU A 130 -19.63 -33.42 0.75
C LEU A 130 -18.82 -33.86 -0.47
N ASP A 131 -18.52 -35.16 -0.61
CA ASP A 131 -17.73 -35.70 -1.72
C ASP A 131 -16.39 -34.92 -1.88
N LEU A 132 -15.76 -34.66 -0.75
CA LEU A 132 -14.44 -34.06 -0.66
C LEU A 132 -13.40 -35.12 -0.39
N ASP A 133 -12.43 -35.25 -1.27
CA ASP A 133 -11.25 -36.07 -1.03
C ASP A 133 -10.29 -35.30 -0.08
N PRO A 134 -10.06 -35.81 1.15
CA PRO A 134 -9.09 -35.18 2.07
C PRO A 134 -7.69 -35.05 1.48
N GLY A 135 -7.32 -35.95 0.53
CA GLY A 135 -6.05 -35.94 -0.18
C GLY A 135 -5.94 -34.89 -1.29
N SER A 136 -7.02 -34.14 -1.59
CA SER A 136 -6.99 -33.10 -2.64
C SER A 136 -5.91 -32.07 -2.42
N TYR A 137 -5.39 -31.56 -3.52
CA TYR A 137 -4.53 -30.38 -3.51
C TYR A 137 -5.34 -29.13 -3.22
N CYS A 138 -4.80 -28.22 -2.42
CA CYS A 138 -5.44 -26.96 -2.07
C CYS A 138 -4.46 -25.80 -2.06
N CYS A 139 -5.01 -24.60 -2.29
CA CYS A 139 -4.27 -23.37 -2.10
C CYS A 139 -5.24 -22.23 -1.76
N ALA A 140 -4.78 -21.29 -0.95
CA ALA A 140 -5.50 -20.06 -0.67
C ALA A 140 -5.12 -18.98 -1.68
N LEU A 141 -6.11 -18.18 -2.09
CA LEU A 141 -5.93 -17.01 -2.95
C LEU A 141 -6.62 -15.83 -2.31
N HIS A 142 -5.92 -14.71 -2.21
CA HIS A 142 -6.47 -13.44 -1.72
C HIS A 142 -6.39 -12.40 -2.82
N ILE A 143 -7.51 -11.71 -3.05
CA ILE A 143 -7.66 -10.67 -4.06
C ILE A 143 -8.17 -9.44 -3.33
N THR A 144 -7.47 -8.34 -3.40
CA THR A 144 -7.87 -7.09 -2.74
C THR A 144 -7.60 -5.88 -3.62
N MET A 145 -8.49 -4.89 -3.54
CA MET A 145 -8.26 -3.59 -4.15
C MET A 145 -7.29 -2.78 -3.27
N ASP A 146 -6.40 -2.04 -3.88
CA ASP A 146 -5.52 -1.14 -3.14
C ASP A 146 -6.27 0.11 -2.68
N GLU A 147 -6.44 0.24 -1.36
CA GLU A 147 -7.21 1.34 -0.76
C GLU A 147 -6.62 2.73 -1.08
N GLU A 148 -5.30 2.84 -1.18
CA GLU A 148 -4.67 4.12 -1.48
C GLU A 148 -4.86 4.51 -2.95
N SER A 149 -4.82 3.54 -3.85
CA SER A 149 -5.18 3.75 -5.25
C SER A 149 -6.64 4.21 -5.39
N LEU A 150 -7.56 3.59 -4.63
CA LEU A 150 -8.97 3.98 -4.57
C LEU A 150 -9.18 5.40 -4.04
N LYS A 151 -8.50 5.79 -2.96
CA LYS A 151 -8.63 7.13 -2.35
C LYS A 151 -8.18 8.26 -3.28
N ARG A 152 -7.28 7.98 -4.23
CA ARG A 152 -6.80 8.95 -5.22
C ARG A 152 -7.79 9.20 -6.35
N ARG A 153 -8.83 8.37 -6.49
CA ARG A 153 -9.85 8.48 -7.54
C ARG A 153 -10.99 9.40 -7.10
N SER A 154 -11.68 9.99 -8.09
CA SER A 154 -12.95 10.69 -7.81
C SER A 154 -13.99 9.72 -7.26
N ASN A 155 -14.96 10.22 -6.50
CA ASN A 155 -15.99 9.40 -5.88
C ASN A 155 -16.79 8.58 -6.92
N ASP A 156 -17.03 9.13 -8.10
CA ASP A 156 -17.78 8.44 -9.16
C ASP A 156 -17.01 7.25 -9.72
N ILE A 157 -15.70 7.44 -10.02
CA ILE A 157 -14.83 6.38 -10.53
C ILE A 157 -14.65 5.29 -9.46
N ARG A 158 -14.46 5.69 -8.21
CA ARG A 158 -14.33 4.78 -7.08
C ARG A 158 -15.58 3.88 -6.97
N TYR A 159 -16.77 4.46 -7.05
CA TYR A 159 -18.01 3.72 -6.98
C TYR A 159 -18.14 2.72 -8.13
N GLU A 160 -17.82 3.12 -9.37
CA GLU A 160 -17.85 2.23 -10.52
C GLU A 160 -16.87 1.05 -10.37
N GLU A 161 -15.67 1.28 -9.87
CA GLU A 161 -14.67 0.23 -9.66
C GLU A 161 -15.07 -0.72 -8.55
N GLU A 162 -15.61 -0.22 -7.44
CA GLU A 162 -16.18 -1.04 -6.37
C GLU A 162 -17.35 -1.90 -6.87
N GLN A 163 -18.21 -1.38 -7.75
CA GLN A 163 -19.28 -2.14 -8.38
C GLN A 163 -18.74 -3.23 -9.32
N LYS A 164 -17.73 -2.93 -10.14
CA LYS A 164 -17.08 -3.94 -11.00
C LYS A 164 -16.45 -5.04 -10.16
N PHE A 165 -15.80 -4.70 -9.04
CA PHE A 165 -15.20 -5.66 -8.13
C PHE A 165 -16.25 -6.52 -7.44
N SER A 166 -17.36 -5.93 -7.00
CA SER A 166 -18.48 -6.66 -6.43
C SER A 166 -19.13 -7.61 -7.44
N ALA A 167 -19.35 -7.14 -8.67
CA ALA A 167 -19.89 -7.98 -9.75
C ALA A 167 -18.98 -9.16 -10.10
N PHE A 168 -17.65 -8.98 -9.98
CA PHE A 168 -16.68 -10.07 -10.18
C PHE A 168 -16.89 -11.23 -9.21
N SER A 169 -17.43 -11.00 -8.01
CA SER A 169 -17.71 -12.05 -7.02
C SER A 169 -18.57 -13.18 -7.58
N THR A 170 -19.49 -12.87 -8.48
CA THR A 170 -20.35 -13.86 -9.14
C THR A 170 -19.58 -14.79 -10.08
N SER A 171 -18.51 -14.29 -10.70
CA SER A 171 -17.62 -15.07 -11.57
C SER A 171 -16.69 -16.03 -10.81
N LEU A 172 -16.56 -15.85 -9.48
CA LEU A 172 -15.77 -16.73 -8.60
C LEU A 172 -16.44 -18.07 -8.33
N CYS A 173 -17.72 -18.24 -8.75
CA CYS A 173 -18.46 -19.48 -8.59
C CYS A 173 -18.06 -20.54 -9.63
N GLN A 174 -16.78 -20.94 -9.66
CA GLN A 174 -16.28 -22.01 -10.51
C GLN A 174 -16.09 -23.31 -9.71
N PRO A 175 -16.13 -24.50 -10.37
CA PRO A 175 -15.78 -25.76 -9.71
C PRO A 175 -14.38 -25.68 -9.08
N GLY A 176 -14.26 -26.19 -7.86
CA GLY A 176 -12.98 -26.14 -7.12
C GLY A 176 -12.59 -24.78 -6.53
N CYS A 177 -13.42 -23.75 -6.67
CA CYS A 177 -13.18 -22.43 -6.09
C CYS A 177 -14.25 -22.08 -5.05
N TYR A 178 -13.87 -21.82 -3.81
CA TYR A 178 -14.77 -21.56 -2.68
C TYR A 178 -14.44 -20.25 -2.01
N LEU A 179 -15.44 -19.39 -1.84
CA LEU A 179 -15.30 -18.07 -1.23
C LEU A 179 -15.33 -18.20 0.30
N LEU A 180 -14.17 -18.09 0.94
CA LEU A 180 -14.04 -18.21 2.39
C LEU A 180 -14.41 -16.91 3.12
N ASP A 181 -13.99 -15.77 2.60
CA ASP A 181 -14.27 -14.47 3.18
C ASP A 181 -14.51 -13.45 2.08
N SER A 182 -15.46 -12.55 2.34
CA SER A 182 -15.79 -11.44 1.43
C SER A 182 -15.96 -10.19 2.26
N ARG A 183 -15.07 -9.24 2.07
CA ARG A 183 -15.14 -7.89 2.64
C ARG A 183 -15.30 -6.89 1.52
N HIS A 184 -15.64 -5.66 1.86
CA HIS A 184 -16.01 -4.63 0.88
C HIS A 184 -15.07 -4.57 -0.34
N ASN A 185 -13.76 -4.67 -0.12
CA ASN A 185 -12.73 -4.53 -1.15
C ASN A 185 -11.79 -5.74 -1.24
N SER A 186 -12.18 -6.90 -0.71
CA SER A 186 -11.32 -8.08 -0.74
C SER A 186 -12.08 -9.40 -0.75
N TYR A 187 -11.51 -10.41 -1.41
CA TYR A 187 -12.00 -11.78 -1.46
C TYR A 187 -10.89 -12.73 -1.05
N THR A 188 -11.24 -13.68 -0.18
CA THR A 188 -10.36 -14.79 0.18
C THR A 188 -10.99 -16.09 -0.30
N LEU A 189 -10.26 -16.84 -1.11
CA LEU A 189 -10.72 -18.03 -1.79
C LEU A 189 -9.91 -19.24 -1.34
N ALA A 190 -10.57 -20.40 -1.26
CA ALA A 190 -9.91 -21.69 -1.26
C ALA A 190 -10.05 -22.32 -2.65
N LEU A 191 -8.95 -22.73 -3.23
CA LEU A 191 -8.90 -23.46 -4.49
C LEU A 191 -8.59 -24.93 -4.18
N LEU A 192 -9.37 -25.83 -4.74
CA LEU A 192 -9.25 -27.28 -4.54
C LEU A 192 -9.21 -28.00 -5.88
N SER A 193 -8.38 -29.03 -5.99
CA SER A 193 -8.35 -29.93 -7.14
C SER A 193 -7.78 -31.30 -6.77
N GLY A 194 -8.17 -32.35 -7.54
CA GLY A 194 -7.63 -33.69 -7.41
C GLY A 194 -6.15 -33.78 -7.82
N SER A 195 -5.64 -32.84 -8.62
CA SER A 195 -4.24 -32.84 -9.05
C SER A 195 -3.57 -31.48 -8.90
N LYS A 196 -2.25 -31.48 -8.68
CA LYS A 196 -1.44 -30.26 -8.59
C LYS A 196 -1.50 -29.42 -9.87
N LEU A 197 -1.50 -30.07 -11.03
CA LEU A 197 -1.49 -29.38 -12.32
C LEU A 197 -2.82 -28.64 -12.57
N GLU A 198 -3.93 -29.30 -12.27
CA GLU A 198 -5.27 -28.70 -12.38
C GLU A 198 -5.41 -27.53 -11.40
N LEU A 199 -4.90 -27.66 -10.16
CA LEU A 199 -4.92 -26.56 -9.19
C LEU A 199 -4.15 -25.34 -9.70
N ILE A 200 -2.96 -25.53 -10.28
CA ILE A 200 -2.18 -24.44 -10.90
C ILE A 200 -2.96 -23.80 -12.06
N THR A 201 -3.60 -24.62 -12.88
CA THR A 201 -4.41 -24.15 -14.01
C THR A 201 -5.61 -23.35 -13.55
N LEU A 202 -6.35 -23.84 -12.53
CA LEU A 202 -7.47 -23.14 -11.92
C LEU A 202 -7.02 -21.80 -11.34
N ARG A 203 -5.92 -21.76 -10.59
CA ARG A 203 -5.32 -20.54 -10.06
C ARG A 203 -5.04 -19.53 -11.17
N LYS A 204 -4.42 -19.97 -12.26
CA LYS A 204 -4.10 -19.11 -13.42
C LYS A 204 -5.35 -18.56 -14.09
N ILE A 205 -6.36 -19.38 -14.34
CA ILE A 205 -7.63 -18.96 -14.95
C ILE A 205 -8.30 -17.86 -14.11
N LEU A 206 -8.29 -18.00 -12.79
CA LEU A 206 -8.87 -16.99 -11.89
C LEU A 206 -8.08 -15.69 -11.93
N ILE A 207 -6.75 -15.74 -11.87
CA ILE A 207 -5.90 -14.56 -11.97
C ILE A 207 -6.11 -13.86 -13.32
N ASP A 208 -6.10 -14.59 -14.42
CA ASP A 208 -6.34 -14.05 -15.77
C ASP A 208 -7.75 -13.41 -15.87
N SER A 209 -8.74 -13.97 -15.18
CA SER A 209 -10.10 -13.40 -15.14
C SER A 209 -10.14 -12.08 -14.38
N VAL A 210 -9.43 -11.96 -13.25
CA VAL A 210 -9.26 -10.69 -12.54
C VAL A 210 -8.56 -9.66 -13.43
N ARG A 211 -7.48 -10.06 -14.10
CA ARG A 211 -6.66 -9.15 -14.93
C ARG A 211 -7.37 -8.70 -16.22
N LYS A 212 -8.36 -9.43 -16.70
CA LYS A 212 -9.25 -8.96 -17.79
C LYS A 212 -10.14 -7.80 -17.34
N ILE A 213 -10.55 -7.77 -16.07
CA ILE A 213 -11.41 -6.72 -15.51
C ILE A 213 -10.57 -5.56 -14.99
N PHE A 214 -9.44 -5.87 -14.35
CA PHE A 214 -8.49 -4.93 -13.74
C PHE A 214 -7.10 -5.11 -14.35
N PRO A 215 -6.87 -4.61 -15.57
CA PRO A 215 -5.57 -4.70 -16.24
C PRO A 215 -4.54 -3.77 -15.57
N TYR A 216 -3.26 -4.07 -15.80
CA TYR A 216 -2.12 -3.23 -15.37
C TYR A 216 -1.92 -2.00 -16.26
N ASP A 217 -2.93 -1.20 -16.47
CA ASP A 217 -2.90 -0.05 -17.38
C ASP A 217 -2.76 1.31 -16.68
N GLY A 218 -2.78 1.32 -15.36
CA GLY A 218 -2.76 2.55 -14.54
C GLY A 218 -4.05 3.38 -14.61
N GLN A 219 -5.05 2.94 -15.39
CA GLN A 219 -6.33 3.62 -15.54
C GLN A 219 -7.36 3.11 -14.53
N ASN A 220 -7.31 1.83 -14.22
CA ASN A 220 -8.17 1.20 -13.22
C ASN A 220 -7.54 1.24 -11.82
N CYS A 221 -8.32 0.90 -10.80
CA CYS A 221 -7.81 0.69 -9.45
C CYS A 221 -6.82 -0.49 -9.44
N ASP A 222 -5.77 -0.34 -8.68
CA ASP A 222 -4.79 -1.39 -8.51
C ASP A 222 -5.39 -2.54 -7.68
N VAL A 223 -5.30 -3.75 -8.22
CA VAL A 223 -5.75 -4.98 -7.56
C VAL A 223 -4.54 -5.85 -7.26
N ILE A 224 -4.40 -6.20 -5.99
CA ILE A 224 -3.35 -7.07 -5.48
C ILE A 224 -3.90 -8.50 -5.43
N ILE A 225 -3.15 -9.44 -5.97
CA ILE A 225 -3.46 -10.86 -5.91
C ILE A 225 -2.31 -11.55 -5.19
N ALA A 226 -2.62 -12.24 -4.08
CA ALA A 226 -1.65 -13.02 -3.34
C ALA A 226 -2.09 -14.48 -3.26
N SER A 227 -1.22 -15.40 -3.66
CA SER A 227 -1.42 -16.85 -3.61
C SER A 227 -0.55 -17.47 -2.53
N GLY A 228 -1.17 -18.27 -1.67
CA GLY A 228 -0.48 -19.13 -0.72
C GLY A 228 0.23 -20.30 -1.40
N ASN A 229 0.99 -21.06 -0.60
CA ASN A 229 1.64 -22.27 -1.06
C ASN A 229 0.63 -23.34 -1.51
N LEU A 230 1.05 -24.16 -2.46
CA LEU A 230 0.28 -25.31 -2.90
C LEU A 230 0.47 -26.45 -1.89
N CYS A 231 -0.62 -26.85 -1.25
CA CYS A 231 -0.63 -27.93 -0.26
C CYS A 231 -1.27 -29.19 -0.84
N HIS A 232 -0.77 -30.35 -0.46
CA HIS A 232 -1.43 -31.63 -0.63
C HIS A 232 -2.10 -31.99 0.71
N ASN A 233 -3.38 -32.33 0.70
CA ASN A 233 -4.26 -32.54 1.85
C ASN A 233 -4.96 -31.23 2.32
N LEU A 234 -6.29 -31.33 2.40
CA LEU A 234 -7.17 -30.19 2.76
C LEU A 234 -6.89 -29.61 4.14
N ASN A 235 -6.48 -30.45 5.10
CA ASN A 235 -6.16 -30.00 6.47
C ASN A 235 -4.99 -28.99 6.52
N ARG A 236 -4.22 -28.90 5.44
CA ARG A 236 -3.13 -27.92 5.30
C ARG A 236 -3.56 -26.60 4.68
N LEU A 237 -4.85 -26.40 4.42
CA LEU A 237 -5.36 -25.12 3.90
C LEU A 237 -5.01 -23.95 4.82
N ASN A 238 -4.99 -24.16 6.15
CA ASN A 238 -4.56 -23.15 7.12
C ASN A 238 -3.09 -22.72 6.90
N GLU A 239 -2.20 -23.64 6.53
CA GLU A 239 -0.81 -23.31 6.18
C GLU A 239 -0.76 -22.44 4.91
N SER A 240 -1.59 -22.77 3.91
CA SER A 240 -1.70 -21.95 2.70
C SER A 240 -2.24 -20.55 3.01
N MET A 241 -3.21 -20.42 3.91
CA MET A 241 -3.71 -19.13 4.36
C MET A 241 -2.64 -18.28 5.07
N LYS A 242 -1.85 -18.90 5.95
CA LYS A 242 -0.72 -18.21 6.61
C LYS A 242 0.31 -17.75 5.59
N SER A 243 0.58 -18.55 4.56
CA SER A 243 1.52 -18.18 3.50
C SER A 243 1.00 -17.07 2.58
N VAL A 244 -0.31 -16.88 2.43
CA VAL A 244 -0.89 -15.70 1.78
C VAL A 244 -0.52 -14.43 2.55
N ALA A 245 -0.63 -14.44 3.87
CA ALA A 245 -0.26 -13.28 4.69
C ALA A 245 1.23 -12.93 4.55
N GLU A 246 2.10 -13.95 4.42
CA GLU A 246 3.53 -13.73 4.14
C GLU A 246 3.75 -13.21 2.70
N ALA A 247 3.00 -13.70 1.72
CA ALA A 247 3.08 -13.22 0.35
C ALA A 247 2.67 -11.74 0.26
N LEU A 248 1.60 -11.34 0.95
CA LEU A 248 1.16 -9.94 0.99
C LEU A 248 2.23 -8.97 1.52
N LYS A 249 3.14 -9.41 2.40
CA LYS A 249 4.26 -8.56 2.84
C LYS A 249 5.24 -8.20 1.72
N LEU A 250 5.34 -9.03 0.67
CA LEU A 250 6.14 -8.68 -0.52
C LEU A 250 5.50 -7.60 -1.40
N HIS A 251 4.22 -7.33 -1.20
CA HIS A 251 3.53 -6.27 -1.93
C HIS A 251 4.24 -4.92 -1.78
N PHE A 252 4.71 -4.62 -0.57
CA PHE A 252 5.46 -3.39 -0.30
C PHE A 252 6.66 -3.19 -1.25
N ILE A 253 7.32 -4.28 -1.66
CA ILE A 253 8.49 -4.22 -2.54
C ILE A 253 8.12 -4.30 -4.01
N LYS A 254 7.14 -5.18 -4.36
CA LYS A 254 6.75 -5.45 -5.75
C LYS A 254 5.86 -4.37 -6.35
N GLY A 255 5.18 -3.61 -5.51
CA GLY A 255 4.24 -2.58 -5.93
C GLY A 255 2.81 -3.10 -6.12
N THR A 256 1.88 -2.17 -6.38
CA THR A 256 0.44 -2.40 -6.37
C THR A 256 -0.06 -3.29 -7.50
N ASN A 257 0.59 -3.27 -8.67
CA ASN A 257 0.18 -4.06 -9.83
C ASN A 257 0.99 -5.35 -9.94
N SER A 258 0.88 -6.25 -8.95
CA SER A 258 1.62 -7.51 -8.95
C SER A 258 0.78 -8.68 -8.50
N ASP A 259 0.99 -9.83 -9.17
CA ASP A 259 0.55 -11.12 -8.69
C ASP A 259 1.68 -11.72 -7.85
N ILE A 260 1.37 -12.05 -6.60
CA ILE A 260 2.37 -12.48 -5.63
C ILE A 260 2.14 -13.94 -5.29
N PHE A 261 3.10 -14.77 -5.59
CA PHE A 261 3.07 -16.20 -5.28
C PHE A 261 3.99 -16.50 -4.09
N TYR A 262 3.52 -17.30 -3.15
CA TYR A 262 4.33 -17.69 -2.00
C TYR A 262 5.63 -18.42 -2.40
N GLU A 263 5.60 -19.15 -3.53
CA GLU A 263 6.79 -19.79 -4.09
C GLU A 263 7.92 -18.78 -4.36
N GLU A 264 7.57 -17.55 -4.69
CA GLU A 264 8.54 -16.46 -4.86
C GLU A 264 9.07 -15.95 -3.52
N VAL A 265 8.21 -15.90 -2.48
CA VAL A 265 8.62 -15.51 -1.11
C VAL A 265 9.75 -16.40 -0.64
N VAL A 266 9.65 -17.71 -0.87
CA VAL A 266 10.69 -18.68 -0.50
C VAL A 266 12.03 -18.39 -1.19
N SER A 267 11.99 -17.92 -2.43
CA SER A 267 13.21 -17.54 -3.16
C SER A 267 13.88 -16.27 -2.60
N TYR A 268 13.11 -15.39 -1.98
CA TYR A 268 13.64 -14.21 -1.26
C TYR A 268 14.15 -14.57 0.14
N ILE A 269 13.55 -15.54 0.82
CA ILE A 269 13.96 -16.00 2.15
C ILE A 269 15.26 -16.82 2.09
N GLY A 270 15.49 -17.57 0.99
CA GLY A 270 16.67 -18.44 0.81
C GLY A 270 17.99 -17.70 0.53
N LYS A 271 17.95 -16.40 0.26
CA LYS A 271 19.13 -15.55 0.38
C LYS A 271 19.22 -15.15 1.85
N GLU A 272 20.17 -15.70 2.58
CA GLU A 272 20.47 -15.28 3.95
C GLU A 272 20.46 -13.75 3.98
N ALA A 273 19.39 -13.18 4.52
CA ALA A 273 19.38 -11.77 4.83
C ALA A 273 20.55 -11.57 5.78
N ASP A 274 21.50 -10.71 5.43
CA ASP A 274 22.56 -10.29 6.33
C ASP A 274 21.89 -9.98 7.68
N PRO A 275 22.18 -10.70 8.78
CA PRO A 275 21.47 -10.55 10.04
C PRO A 275 21.53 -9.14 10.62
N SER A 276 22.29 -8.29 10.02
CA SER A 276 22.30 -6.85 10.27
C SER A 276 22.48 -6.11 8.95
N PRO A 277 21.40 -5.89 8.16
CA PRO A 277 21.50 -4.98 7.05
C PRO A 277 22.01 -3.67 7.64
N LYS A 278 23.20 -3.23 7.23
CA LYS A 278 23.67 -1.90 7.56
C LYS A 278 22.58 -0.95 7.10
N LEU A 279 21.74 -0.48 8.05
CA LEU A 279 20.72 0.51 7.78
C LEU A 279 21.42 1.68 7.11
N PRO A 280 21.28 1.85 5.80
CA PRO A 280 22.19 2.70 5.01
C PRO A 280 21.86 4.18 5.16
N LEU A 281 20.80 4.52 5.88
CA LEU A 281 20.45 5.89 6.15
C LEU A 281 21.15 6.34 7.44
N SER A 282 22.32 6.90 7.29
CA SER A 282 22.82 7.81 8.30
C SER A 282 21.99 9.07 8.24
N GLY A 283 21.12 9.29 9.23
CA GLY A 283 20.39 10.56 9.37
C GLY A 283 21.32 11.75 9.26
N THR A 284 22.57 11.62 9.74
CA THR A 284 23.62 12.63 9.63
C THR A 284 24.01 12.95 8.17
N THR A 285 24.02 11.97 7.26
CA THR A 285 24.31 12.22 5.83
C THR A 285 23.19 13.01 5.19
N LEU A 286 21.93 12.60 5.37
CA LEU A 286 20.78 13.33 4.83
C LEU A 286 20.68 14.75 5.41
N ILE A 287 20.87 14.91 6.70
CA ILE A 287 20.89 16.22 7.36
C ILE A 287 21.99 17.11 6.78
N SER A 288 23.20 16.55 6.54
CA SER A 288 24.29 17.27 5.89
C SER A 288 23.92 17.73 4.48
N LEU A 289 23.26 16.88 3.69
CA LEU A 289 22.81 17.23 2.34
C LEU A 289 21.68 18.28 2.36
N ILE A 290 20.77 18.19 3.32
CA ILE A 290 19.72 19.19 3.54
C ILE A 290 20.34 20.55 3.86
N LYS A 291 21.33 20.61 4.77
CA LYS A 291 22.06 21.85 5.12
C LYS A 291 22.82 22.43 3.92
N LYS A 292 23.40 21.56 3.07
CA LYS A 292 24.06 21.96 1.82
C LYS A 292 23.10 22.27 0.68
N GLN A 293 21.81 22.03 0.88
CA GLN A 293 20.77 22.23 -0.14
C GLN A 293 20.99 21.39 -1.41
N ASP A 294 21.65 20.23 -1.26
CA ASP A 294 21.97 19.31 -2.36
C ASP A 294 20.82 18.33 -2.63
N LYS A 295 19.83 18.76 -3.39
CA LYS A 295 18.69 17.92 -3.81
C LYS A 295 19.13 16.70 -4.63
N LYS A 296 20.19 16.84 -5.46
CA LYS A 296 20.70 15.71 -6.27
C LYS A 296 21.40 14.67 -5.39
N GLY A 297 22.09 15.12 -4.36
CA GLY A 297 22.67 14.25 -3.35
C GLY A 297 21.60 13.49 -2.58
N LEU A 298 20.51 14.16 -2.18
CA LEU A 298 19.37 13.53 -1.53
C LEU A 298 18.72 12.46 -2.41
N GLU A 299 18.51 12.73 -3.70
CA GLU A 299 17.95 11.74 -4.62
C GLU A 299 18.84 10.49 -4.74
N ARG A 300 20.15 10.64 -4.80
CA ARG A 300 21.10 9.52 -4.84
C ARG A 300 21.05 8.66 -3.58
N GLU A 301 21.00 9.30 -2.41
CA GLU A 301 20.90 8.58 -1.14
C GLU A 301 19.56 7.84 -1.00
N LEU A 302 18.46 8.46 -1.44
CA LEU A 302 17.15 7.82 -1.44
C LEU A 302 17.08 6.64 -2.43
N LEU A 303 17.72 6.76 -3.60
CA LEU A 303 17.81 5.64 -4.55
C LEU A 303 18.61 4.47 -3.96
N GLN A 304 19.73 4.76 -3.28
CA GLN A 304 20.51 3.75 -2.59
C GLN A 304 19.73 3.08 -1.46
N LEU A 305 18.97 3.87 -0.69
CA LEU A 305 18.06 3.33 0.33
C LEU A 305 17.04 2.37 -0.27
N LYS A 306 16.39 2.79 -1.36
CA LYS A 306 15.41 1.96 -2.06
C LYS A 306 16.00 0.61 -2.47
N GLU A 307 17.19 0.61 -3.05
CA GLU A 307 17.85 -0.62 -3.49
C GLU A 307 18.23 -1.53 -2.32
N ASN A 308 18.73 -0.96 -1.23
CA ASN A 308 19.06 -1.72 -0.04
C ASN A 308 17.83 -2.33 0.64
N LEU A 309 16.72 -1.56 0.71
CA LEU A 309 15.46 -2.06 1.25
C LEU A 309 14.87 -3.19 0.39
N ARG A 310 15.02 -3.15 -0.94
CA ARG A 310 14.62 -4.25 -1.81
C ARG A 310 15.35 -5.55 -1.47
N GLN A 311 16.59 -5.48 -1.03
CA GLN A 311 17.37 -6.64 -0.60
C GLN A 311 16.94 -7.20 0.77
N CYS A 312 16.28 -6.40 1.61
CA CYS A 312 15.75 -6.84 2.91
C CYS A 312 14.51 -7.75 2.79
N GLY A 313 13.94 -7.91 1.60
CA GLY A 313 12.81 -8.79 1.35
C GLY A 313 11.58 -8.41 2.19
N ARG A 314 10.95 -9.40 2.82
CA ARG A 314 9.70 -9.22 3.60
C ARG A 314 9.80 -8.25 4.79
N GLU A 315 11.01 -7.99 5.28
CA GLU A 315 11.24 -7.09 6.42
C GLU A 315 11.41 -5.62 6.00
N SER A 316 11.44 -5.34 4.69
CA SER A 316 11.65 -3.99 4.15
C SER A 316 10.69 -2.96 4.72
N TYR A 317 9.43 -3.33 4.92
CA TYR A 317 8.43 -2.44 5.52
C TYR A 317 8.81 -2.03 6.95
N LEU A 318 9.24 -2.98 7.79
CA LEU A 318 9.67 -2.72 9.16
C LEU A 318 10.93 -1.86 9.18
N TYR A 319 11.92 -2.20 8.35
CA TYR A 319 13.14 -1.41 8.22
C TYR A 319 12.87 0.00 7.71
N MET A 320 11.96 0.15 6.74
CA MET A 320 11.56 1.46 6.23
C MET A 320 10.91 2.29 7.33
N THR A 321 9.92 1.75 8.04
CA THR A 321 9.21 2.45 9.12
C THR A 321 10.17 2.87 10.25
N PHE A 322 11.07 1.99 10.63
CA PHE A 322 12.08 2.30 11.64
C PHE A 322 13.05 3.41 11.17
N SER A 323 13.54 3.32 9.93
CA SER A 323 14.46 4.31 9.35
C SER A 323 13.81 5.68 9.24
N ILE A 324 12.54 5.75 8.83
CA ILE A 324 11.77 6.98 8.75
C ILE A 324 11.61 7.61 10.15
N SER A 325 11.18 6.81 11.13
CA SER A 325 10.98 7.29 12.51
C SER A 325 12.26 7.92 13.08
N ARG A 326 13.39 7.24 12.88
CA ARG A 326 14.70 7.74 13.28
C ARG A 326 15.07 9.03 12.53
N LEU A 327 14.89 9.04 11.22
CA LEU A 327 15.21 10.22 10.39
C LEU A 327 14.43 11.46 10.83
N TYR A 328 13.11 11.33 11.05
CA TYR A 328 12.30 12.46 11.49
C TYR A 328 12.68 12.94 12.90
N THR A 329 13.07 12.04 13.80
CA THR A 329 13.57 12.39 15.12
C THR A 329 14.89 13.16 15.03
N ASP A 330 15.83 12.67 14.22
CA ASP A 330 17.11 13.32 13.98
C ASP A 330 16.93 14.70 13.33
N LEU A 331 16.03 14.80 12.34
CA LEU A 331 15.69 16.07 11.67
C LEU A 331 15.06 17.09 12.65
N ALA A 332 14.11 16.65 13.47
CA ALA A 332 13.48 17.53 14.45
C ALA A 332 14.51 18.10 15.45
N SER A 333 15.43 17.24 15.94
CA SER A 333 16.50 17.65 16.85
C SER A 333 17.45 18.64 16.18
N GLU A 334 17.90 18.36 14.98
CA GLU A 334 18.91 19.14 14.28
C GLU A 334 18.38 20.48 13.76
N LEU A 335 17.17 20.52 13.24
CA LEU A 335 16.50 21.74 12.83
C LEU A 335 16.15 22.61 14.04
N GLY A 336 15.69 21.98 15.14
CA GLY A 336 15.41 22.67 16.41
C GLY A 336 16.66 23.38 16.99
N SER A 337 17.85 22.76 16.87
CA SER A 337 19.11 23.38 17.27
C SER A 337 19.44 24.65 16.45
N SER A 338 18.90 24.76 15.26
CA SER A 338 19.01 25.90 14.34
C SER A 338 17.83 26.91 14.45
N GLY A 339 16.97 26.75 15.46
CA GLY A 339 15.79 27.59 15.66
C GLY A 339 14.69 27.39 14.63
N ILE A 340 14.60 26.20 14.04
CA ILE A 340 13.59 25.85 13.03
C ILE A 340 12.83 24.62 13.54
N GLU A 341 11.53 24.75 13.69
CA GLU A 341 10.68 23.63 14.05
C GLU A 341 10.08 23.00 12.78
N LEU A 342 9.77 21.70 12.81
CA LEU A 342 9.11 21.02 11.68
C LEU A 342 7.74 21.64 11.35
N GLN A 343 7.08 22.24 12.34
CA GLN A 343 5.83 22.99 12.19
C GLN A 343 5.99 24.27 11.36
N ASP A 344 7.20 24.80 11.25
CA ASP A 344 7.49 25.94 10.37
C ASP A 344 7.58 25.53 8.89
N VAL A 345 7.73 24.24 8.62
CA VAL A 345 7.88 23.68 7.27
C VAL A 345 6.62 22.99 6.81
N PHE A 346 5.92 22.34 7.73
CA PHE A 346 4.72 21.55 7.47
C PHE A 346 3.57 22.05 8.35
N ASP A 347 2.39 22.19 7.77
CA ASP A 347 1.17 22.52 8.53
C ASP A 347 0.87 21.46 9.60
N ASN A 348 1.11 20.20 9.28
CA ASN A 348 0.99 19.08 10.19
C ASN A 348 2.14 18.07 9.97
N PRO A 349 3.26 18.17 10.70
CA PRO A 349 4.40 17.25 10.56
C PRO A 349 4.05 15.78 10.80
N MET A 350 3.10 15.51 11.69
CA MET A 350 2.68 14.14 12.00
C MET A 350 1.91 13.50 10.83
N GLU A 351 1.10 14.27 10.12
CA GLU A 351 0.41 13.81 8.90
C GLU A 351 1.41 13.48 7.80
N GLU A 352 2.43 14.30 7.60
CA GLU A 352 3.46 14.05 6.60
C GLU A 352 4.31 12.80 6.96
N PHE A 353 4.64 12.62 8.24
CA PHE A 353 5.26 11.38 8.72
C PHE A 353 4.36 10.17 8.45
N LYS A 354 3.08 10.28 8.79
CA LYS A 354 2.10 9.21 8.61
C LYS A 354 1.96 8.82 7.13
N LYS A 355 1.92 9.78 6.21
CA LYS A 355 1.87 9.50 4.76
C LYS A 355 3.04 8.62 4.31
N VAL A 356 4.26 8.92 4.76
CA VAL A 356 5.45 8.12 4.41
C VAL A 356 5.39 6.73 5.06
N ALA A 357 5.00 6.67 6.35
CA ALA A 357 4.99 5.43 7.13
C ALA A 357 3.85 4.47 6.77
N SER A 358 2.72 5.00 6.27
CA SER A 358 1.55 4.22 5.85
C SER A 358 1.50 3.93 4.35
N SER A 359 2.52 4.31 3.60
CA SER A 359 2.59 4.01 2.16
C SER A 359 2.53 2.50 1.93
N THR A 360 1.74 2.10 0.95
CA THR A 360 1.50 0.68 0.64
C THR A 360 2.64 0.07 -0.16
N THR A 361 3.45 0.90 -0.83
CA THR A 361 4.59 0.45 -1.62
C THR A 361 5.88 1.19 -1.26
N LEU A 362 7.02 0.54 -1.51
CA LEU A 362 8.33 1.12 -1.31
C LEU A 362 8.55 2.36 -2.20
N GLU A 363 8.08 2.31 -3.45
CA GLU A 363 8.13 3.41 -4.40
C GLU A 363 7.43 4.65 -3.85
N GLU A 364 6.22 4.48 -3.37
CA GLU A 364 5.40 5.55 -2.80
C GLU A 364 6.03 6.11 -1.53
N SER A 365 6.52 5.23 -0.65
CA SER A 365 7.17 5.64 0.60
C SER A 365 8.42 6.50 0.33
N ILE A 366 9.26 6.10 -0.62
CA ILE A 366 10.45 6.85 -1.04
C ILE A 366 10.07 8.18 -1.70
N GLU A 367 9.04 8.20 -2.55
CA GLU A 367 8.62 9.46 -3.21
C GLU A 367 8.03 10.46 -2.21
N ASN A 368 7.17 10.00 -1.29
CA ASN A 368 6.65 10.84 -0.20
C ASN A 368 7.77 11.38 0.69
N LEU A 369 8.74 10.53 1.04
CA LEU A 369 9.92 10.96 1.81
C LEU A 369 10.73 12.00 1.03
N LYS A 370 10.98 11.80 -0.26
CA LYS A 370 11.68 12.76 -1.12
C LYS A 370 10.98 14.12 -1.14
N GLN A 371 9.65 14.12 -1.33
CA GLN A 371 8.88 15.36 -1.33
C GLN A 371 9.00 16.12 0.00
N ASN A 372 8.96 15.41 1.12
CA ASN A 372 9.11 16.01 2.44
C ASN A 372 10.51 16.59 2.65
N LEU A 373 11.56 15.86 2.26
CA LEU A 373 12.94 16.37 2.34
C LEU A 373 13.16 17.58 1.44
N PHE A 374 12.55 17.61 0.26
CA PHE A 374 12.62 18.75 -0.66
C PHE A 374 11.89 19.97 -0.11
N LYS A 375 10.71 19.80 0.51
CA LYS A 375 10.00 20.90 1.21
C LYS A 375 10.88 21.51 2.31
N ILE A 376 11.61 20.69 3.08
CA ILE A 376 12.55 21.17 4.09
C ILE A 376 13.66 22.00 3.44
N VAL A 377 14.27 21.50 2.37
CA VAL A 377 15.34 22.22 1.64
C VAL A 377 14.81 23.56 1.10
N ASP A 378 13.62 23.59 0.50
CA ASP A 378 13.02 24.81 -0.05
C ASP A 378 12.68 25.83 1.04
N SER A 379 12.19 25.38 2.19
CA SER A 379 11.96 26.23 3.35
C SER A 379 13.25 26.87 3.88
N LEU A 380 14.34 26.08 3.96
CA LEU A 380 15.66 26.60 4.34
C LEU A 380 16.17 27.64 3.34
N ASN A 381 15.99 27.41 2.04
CA ASN A 381 16.35 28.36 0.97
C ASN A 381 15.57 29.68 1.09
N ALA A 382 14.26 29.59 1.26
CA ALA A 382 13.41 30.75 1.41
C ALA A 382 13.79 31.58 2.64
N ARG A 383 14.12 30.93 3.75
CA ARG A 383 14.59 31.58 4.98
C ARG A 383 15.94 32.24 4.77
N LYS A 384 16.93 31.54 4.17
CA LYS A 384 18.23 32.12 3.87
C LYS A 384 18.11 33.35 3.00
N SER A 385 17.28 33.34 1.97
CA SER A 385 17.01 34.52 1.13
C SER A 385 16.35 35.65 1.91
N LYS A 386 15.42 35.37 2.82
CA LYS A 386 14.74 36.33 3.67
C LYS A 386 15.72 36.95 4.70
N TYR A 387 16.49 36.12 5.36
CA TYR A 387 17.40 36.54 6.42
C TYR A 387 18.68 37.15 5.86
N GLY A 388 19.14 36.74 4.68
CA GLY A 388 20.21 37.44 3.97
C GLY A 388 19.87 38.94 3.76
N LYS A 389 18.65 39.24 3.32
CA LYS A 389 18.16 40.63 3.20
C LYS A 389 18.10 41.35 4.56
N GLN A 390 17.64 40.67 5.62
CA GLN A 390 17.58 41.29 6.95
C GLN A 390 18.96 41.54 7.54
N VAL A 391 19.93 40.64 7.30
CA VAL A 391 21.32 40.86 7.71
C VAL A 391 21.97 41.98 6.89
N GLU A 392 21.70 42.07 5.58
CA GLU A 392 22.13 43.21 4.76
C GLU A 392 21.58 44.54 5.28
N GLN A 393 20.28 44.60 5.61
CA GLN A 393 19.65 45.79 6.21
C GLN A 393 20.29 46.12 7.58
N ALA A 394 20.59 45.07 8.40
CA ALA A 394 21.26 45.26 9.67
C ALA A 394 22.69 45.83 9.48
N ILE A 395 23.44 45.30 8.53
CA ILE A 395 24.79 45.79 8.18
C ILE A 395 24.73 47.24 7.72
N ASP A 396 23.76 47.57 6.90
CA ASP A 396 23.57 48.93 6.41
C ASP A 396 23.21 49.89 7.55
N HIS A 397 22.31 49.47 8.44
CA HIS A 397 21.98 50.21 9.65
C HIS A 397 23.21 50.44 10.54
N ILE A 398 24.03 49.40 10.80
CA ILE A 398 25.26 49.50 11.56
C ILE A 398 26.24 50.51 10.91
N LYS A 399 26.39 50.49 9.58
CA LYS A 399 27.26 51.38 8.83
C LYS A 399 26.84 52.88 8.92
N HIS A 400 25.54 53.12 9.09
CA HIS A 400 25.02 54.50 9.23
C HIS A 400 25.05 55.00 10.67
N HIS A 401 24.95 54.08 11.64
CA HIS A 401 24.80 54.44 13.07
C HIS A 401 26.00 54.03 13.97
N TYR A 402 27.12 53.50 13.39
CA TYR A 402 28.27 53.04 14.19
C TYR A 402 28.88 54.13 15.09
N SER A 403 28.70 55.42 14.77
CA SER A 403 29.18 56.55 15.56
C SER A 403 28.36 56.84 16.81
N GLU A 404 27.17 56.23 16.94
CA GLU A 404 26.34 56.34 18.14
C GLU A 404 26.92 55.42 19.23
N SER A 405 27.32 56.01 20.37
CA SER A 405 27.88 55.23 21.49
C SER A 405 26.91 54.25 22.09
N THR A 406 25.63 54.50 22.00
CA THR A 406 24.50 53.74 22.52
C THR A 406 24.03 52.61 21.59
N LEU A 407 24.56 52.49 20.36
CA LEU A 407 24.10 51.48 19.43
C LEU A 407 24.28 50.04 20.00
N SER A 408 23.17 49.38 20.22
CA SER A 408 23.10 48.07 20.82
C SER A 408 22.62 46.99 19.82
N ILE A 409 22.83 45.73 20.15
CA ILE A 409 22.32 44.60 19.38
C ILE A 409 20.77 44.57 19.38
N GLU A 410 20.16 45.03 20.49
CA GLU A 410 18.71 45.16 20.64
C GLU A 410 18.12 46.13 19.64
N ASP A 411 18.78 47.28 19.42
CA ASP A 411 18.32 48.32 18.47
C ASP A 411 18.39 47.81 17.04
N VAL A 412 19.49 47.16 16.67
CA VAL A 412 19.64 46.60 15.31
C VAL A 412 18.66 45.45 15.07
N ALA A 413 18.47 44.57 16.05
CA ALA A 413 17.51 43.49 15.94
C ALA A 413 16.08 43.99 15.74
N ARG A 414 15.72 45.09 16.47
CA ARG A 414 14.41 45.75 16.35
C ARG A 414 14.20 46.33 14.98
N THR A 415 15.23 46.97 14.40
CA THR A 415 15.17 47.57 13.05
C THR A 415 14.85 46.53 11.97
N VAL A 416 15.35 45.33 12.12
CA VAL A 416 15.08 44.21 11.18
C VAL A 416 13.95 43.31 11.63
N CYS A 417 13.17 43.70 12.64
CA CYS A 417 12.01 42.98 13.18
C CYS A 417 12.34 41.55 13.66
N LEU A 418 13.50 41.38 14.32
CA LEU A 418 13.91 40.12 14.90
C LEU A 418 14.10 40.20 16.42
N SER A 419 13.97 39.07 17.13
CA SER A 419 14.41 38.99 18.53
C SER A 419 15.95 39.07 18.62
N THR A 420 16.48 39.64 19.69
CA THR A 420 17.93 39.78 19.91
C THR A 420 18.68 38.48 19.83
N SER A 421 18.15 37.41 20.47
CA SER A 421 18.76 36.08 20.47
C SER A 421 18.82 35.48 19.06
N TYR A 422 17.74 35.62 18.31
CA TYR A 422 17.65 35.09 16.95
C TYR A 422 18.54 35.90 15.99
N PHE A 423 18.52 37.23 16.08
CA PHE A 423 19.40 38.09 15.31
C PHE A 423 20.87 37.78 15.54
N SER A 424 21.30 37.60 16.79
CA SER A 424 22.67 37.23 17.13
C SER A 424 23.15 36.00 16.40
N THR A 425 22.29 34.94 16.37
CA THR A 425 22.58 33.67 15.72
C THR A 425 22.69 33.83 14.20
N ILE A 426 21.72 34.51 13.56
CA ILE A 426 21.70 34.67 12.11
C ILE A 426 22.85 35.58 11.67
N PHE A 427 23.08 36.69 12.36
CA PHE A 427 24.14 37.62 12.03
C PHE A 427 25.51 36.96 12.04
N LYS A 428 25.78 36.14 13.06
CA LYS A 428 27.03 35.34 13.15
C LYS A 428 27.11 34.29 12.04
N ASN A 429 26.01 33.62 11.70
CA ASN A 429 26.01 32.61 10.63
C ASN A 429 26.26 33.25 9.24
N GLU A 430 25.72 34.42 8.97
CA GLU A 430 25.84 35.09 7.68
C GLU A 430 27.15 35.87 7.54
N THR A 431 27.66 36.49 8.63
CA THR A 431 28.86 37.34 8.60
C THR A 431 30.12 36.61 9.06
N GLY A 432 29.98 35.47 9.70
CA GLY A 432 31.10 34.70 10.32
C GLY A 432 31.56 35.23 11.67
N ILE A 433 31.14 36.41 12.13
CA ILE A 433 31.54 37.07 13.37
C ILE A 433 30.36 37.61 14.16
N THR A 434 30.54 37.82 15.46
CA THR A 434 29.47 38.39 16.30
C THR A 434 29.18 39.82 15.95
N PHE A 435 27.95 40.31 16.27
CA PHE A 435 27.55 41.72 16.12
C PHE A 435 28.57 42.65 16.79
N THR A 436 29.00 42.34 18.02
CA THR A 436 29.95 43.14 18.77
C THR A 436 31.32 43.24 18.06
N ASP A 437 31.84 42.14 17.55
CA ASP A 437 33.09 42.11 16.82
C ASP A 437 32.98 42.89 15.49
N TYR A 438 31.82 42.79 14.83
CA TYR A 438 31.54 43.50 13.58
C TYR A 438 31.47 45.02 13.81
N LEU A 439 30.81 45.48 14.88
CA LEU A 439 30.71 46.90 15.24
C LEU A 439 32.09 47.43 15.63
N ILE A 440 32.89 46.69 16.42
CA ILE A 440 34.27 47.08 16.75
C ILE A 440 35.08 47.20 15.47
N LYS A 441 35.00 46.23 14.56
CA LYS A 441 35.72 46.28 13.28
C LYS A 441 35.44 47.55 12.50
N ILE A 442 34.18 47.88 12.28
CA ILE A 442 33.77 49.10 11.53
C ILE A 442 34.29 50.35 12.22
N ARG A 443 34.13 50.45 13.54
CA ARG A 443 34.63 51.62 14.34
C ARG A 443 36.13 51.76 14.21
N MET A 444 36.90 50.69 14.31
CA MET A 444 38.35 50.67 14.23
C MET A 444 38.85 50.99 12.82
N GLU A 445 38.26 50.43 11.78
CA GLU A 445 38.65 50.73 10.41
C GLU A 445 38.34 52.19 10.07
N ARG A 446 37.24 52.73 10.56
CA ARG A 446 36.91 54.14 10.37
C ARG A 446 37.83 55.06 11.13
N ALA A 447 38.16 54.70 12.37
CA ALA A 447 39.13 55.42 13.20
C ALA A 447 40.52 55.49 12.52
N LYS A 448 40.99 54.35 11.98
CA LYS A 448 42.24 54.29 11.25
C LYS A 448 42.23 55.23 10.03
N ASN A 449 41.15 55.21 9.25
CA ASN A 449 41.01 56.09 8.12
C ASN A 449 41.04 57.60 8.51
N LEU A 450 40.40 57.97 9.62
CA LEU A 450 40.44 59.34 10.13
C LEU A 450 41.83 59.73 10.62
N LEU A 451 42.54 58.85 11.32
CA LEU A 451 43.88 59.08 11.77
C LEU A 451 44.89 59.28 10.63
N GLU A 452 44.75 58.50 9.54
CA GLU A 452 45.60 58.55 8.36
C GLU A 452 45.28 59.74 7.43
N ASN A 453 44.04 60.21 7.38
CA ASN A 453 43.60 61.15 6.36
C ASN A 453 43.14 62.54 6.90
N THR A 454 43.14 62.77 8.25
CA THR A 454 42.69 64.01 8.84
C THR A 454 43.63 64.52 9.94
N HIS A 455 43.63 65.80 10.26
CA HIS A 455 44.38 66.40 11.39
C HIS A 455 43.51 66.53 12.67
N MET A 456 42.47 65.69 12.79
CA MET A 456 41.54 65.73 13.93
C MET A 456 42.25 65.35 15.22
N LYS A 457 41.82 65.92 16.33
CA LYS A 457 42.31 65.56 17.65
C LYS A 457 41.76 64.19 18.07
N MET A 458 42.49 63.49 18.94
CA MET A 458 42.14 62.14 19.37
C MET A 458 40.74 62.03 19.98
N TYR A 459 40.31 63.04 20.74
CA TYR A 459 38.95 63.05 21.33
C TYR A 459 37.84 63.20 20.27
N GLU A 460 38.11 63.95 19.16
CA GLU A 460 37.17 64.14 18.06
C GLU A 460 37.01 62.80 17.31
N ILE A 461 38.12 62.13 17.00
CA ILE A 461 38.09 60.79 16.34
C ILE A 461 37.38 59.77 17.21
N SER A 462 37.68 59.75 18.55
CA SER A 462 36.99 58.91 19.51
C SER A 462 35.47 59.12 19.44
N SER A 463 35.02 60.34 19.55
CA SER A 463 33.58 60.70 19.47
C SER A 463 32.96 60.31 18.16
N MET A 464 33.60 60.60 17.02
CA MET A 464 33.10 60.29 15.67
C MET A 464 33.03 58.77 15.38
N THR A 465 33.73 58.00 16.15
CA THR A 465 33.76 56.53 16.00
C THR A 465 32.99 55.79 17.10
N GLY A 466 32.13 56.52 17.86
CA GLY A 466 31.20 55.96 18.81
C GLY A 466 31.81 55.55 20.15
N TYR A 467 32.91 56.20 20.54
CA TYR A 467 33.55 56.05 21.84
C TYR A 467 33.47 57.33 22.66
N GLU A 468 32.79 57.33 23.78
CA GLU A 468 32.66 58.47 24.69
C GLU A 468 33.98 58.85 25.40
N ASN A 469 34.83 57.82 25.60
CA ASN A 469 36.11 58.01 26.33
C ASN A 469 37.32 57.76 25.41
N ALA A 470 38.15 58.76 25.20
CA ALA A 470 39.32 58.69 24.35
C ALA A 470 40.40 57.71 24.88
N ALA A 471 40.49 57.50 26.20
CA ALA A 471 41.44 56.54 26.78
C ALA A 471 40.99 55.09 26.48
N TYR A 472 39.66 54.81 26.60
CA TYR A 472 39.09 53.51 26.23
C TYR A 472 39.23 53.24 24.73
N PHE A 473 38.98 54.26 23.90
CA PHE A 473 39.22 54.18 22.47
C PHE A 473 40.65 53.80 22.14
N SER A 474 41.63 54.51 22.75
CA SER A 474 43.03 54.26 22.49
C SER A 474 43.47 52.84 22.90
N ALA A 475 42.95 52.29 24.01
CA ALA A 475 43.17 50.93 24.43
C ALA A 475 42.54 49.90 23.48
N ALA A 476 41.30 50.14 23.01
CA ALA A 476 40.62 49.27 22.05
C ALA A 476 41.31 49.28 20.68
N PHE A 477 41.75 50.42 20.21
CA PHE A 477 42.50 50.59 18.95
C PHE A 477 43.82 49.84 18.99
N LYS A 478 44.59 49.99 20.08
CA LYS A 478 45.86 49.27 20.29
C LYS A 478 45.68 47.77 20.35
N ARG A 479 44.60 47.33 21.02
CA ARG A 479 44.25 45.89 21.07
C ARG A 479 43.87 45.34 19.68
N TYR A 480 43.23 46.12 18.85
CA TYR A 480 42.76 45.69 17.51
C TYR A 480 43.86 45.71 16.47
N PHE A 481 44.69 46.77 16.40
CA PHE A 481 45.76 46.93 15.40
C PHE A 481 47.16 46.65 15.89
N GLY A 482 47.38 46.43 17.19
CA GLY A 482 48.72 46.21 17.81
C GLY A 482 49.53 47.48 17.96
N LYS A 483 49.08 48.64 17.45
CA LYS A 483 49.76 49.97 17.51
C LYS A 483 48.83 50.97 18.15
N SER A 484 49.38 51.98 18.83
CA SER A 484 48.56 53.06 19.39
C SER A 484 48.03 54.00 18.28
N PRO A 485 46.89 54.65 18.49
CA PRO A 485 46.38 55.67 17.54
C PRO A 485 47.40 56.77 17.26
N SER A 486 48.16 57.22 18.29
CA SER A 486 49.19 58.22 18.17
C SER A 486 50.35 57.76 17.27
N ASP A 487 50.73 56.50 17.34
CA ASP A 487 51.78 55.95 16.45
C ASP A 487 51.34 55.99 14.98
N VAL A 488 50.07 55.69 14.71
CA VAL A 488 49.51 55.72 13.34
C VAL A 488 49.41 57.16 12.82
N GLN A 489 49.03 58.10 13.68
CA GLN A 489 48.95 59.51 13.32
C GLN A 489 50.33 60.17 13.08
N ASN A 490 51.36 59.75 13.82
CA ASN A 490 52.70 60.28 13.71
C ASN A 490 53.56 59.67 12.59
N HIS A 491 53.17 58.54 12.02
CA HIS A 491 53.81 57.90 10.86
C HIS A 491 53.25 58.36 9.51
N ARG A 492 52.60 59.47 9.47
CA ARG A 492 51.99 60.09 8.31
C ARG A 492 52.95 60.96 7.46
#